data_5d0d3f8f8d6f0573c1f7a7a99e0116e9
#
_entry.id   5d0d3f8f8d6f0573c1f7a7a99e0116e9
#
_cell.length_a   1.000
_cell.length_b   1.000
_cell.length_c   1.000
_cell.angle_alpha   90.00
_cell.angle_beta   90.00
_cell.angle_gamma   90.00
#
_symmetry.space_group_name_H-M   'P 1'
#
loop_
_entity.id
_entity.type
_entity.pdbx_description
1 polymer ?
#
loop_
_entity_poly.entity_id
_entity_poly.type
_entity_poly.pdbx_seq_one_letter_code
_entity_poly.pdbx_strand_id
1 'polypeptide(L)'
;MSDEESWVEAKLRYPAGSNARGRVKARFQFGVFLELDDAPGALGFLDIASYRPDPLAEEPVPLPEVGEFVEGVVAIHVDRDKQIKIRVGRPFWED
;
A
#
# COMPACT_ATOMS: atom_id res chain seq x y z
N MET A 1 -0.46 -22.11 11.09
CA MET A 1 -1.39 -20.98 10.93
C MET A 1 -1.93 -20.98 9.51
N SER A 2 -3.24 -20.83 9.34
CA SER A 2 -3.82 -20.79 7.99
C SER A 2 -3.66 -19.40 7.36
N ASP A 3 -3.76 -19.34 6.02
CA ASP A 3 -3.68 -18.06 5.29
C ASP A 3 -4.80 -17.11 5.72
N GLU A 4 -5.97 -17.66 6.05
CA GLU A 4 -7.08 -16.85 6.53
C GLU A 4 -6.79 -16.21 7.89
N GLU A 5 -6.18 -16.95 8.81
CA GLU A 5 -5.80 -16.40 10.11
C GLU A 5 -4.74 -15.31 9.97
N SER A 6 -3.76 -15.53 9.12
CA SER A 6 -2.72 -14.53 8.86
C SER A 6 -3.30 -13.27 8.22
N TRP A 7 -4.29 -13.44 7.32
CA TRP A 7 -4.98 -12.33 6.70
C TRP A 7 -5.81 -11.52 7.71
N VAL A 8 -6.54 -12.21 8.59
CA VAL A 8 -7.31 -11.54 9.64
C VAL A 8 -6.39 -10.74 10.57
N GLU A 9 -5.25 -11.32 10.96
CA GLU A 9 -4.27 -10.60 11.77
C GLU A 9 -3.72 -9.38 11.06
N ALA A 10 -3.42 -9.49 9.77
CA ALA A 10 -2.94 -8.36 8.98
C ALA A 10 -3.96 -7.22 8.95
N LYS A 11 -5.24 -7.53 8.77
CA LYS A 11 -6.29 -6.52 8.76
C LYS A 11 -6.43 -5.84 10.12
N LEU A 12 -6.28 -6.59 11.20
CA LEU A 12 -6.35 -6.02 12.55
C LEU A 12 -5.15 -5.11 12.82
N ARG A 13 -3.98 -5.46 12.31
CA ARG A 13 -2.78 -4.65 12.46
C ARG A 13 -2.83 -3.38 11.63
N TYR A 14 -3.44 -3.46 10.45
CA TYR A 14 -3.51 -2.35 9.50
C TYR A 14 -4.96 -2.03 9.15
N PRO A 15 -5.73 -1.49 10.10
CA PRO A 15 -7.10 -1.07 9.80
C PRO A 15 -7.11 0.12 8.83
N ALA A 16 -8.21 0.29 8.11
CA ALA A 16 -8.36 1.40 7.18
C ALA A 16 -8.15 2.73 7.91
N GLY A 17 -7.37 3.62 7.30
CA GLY A 17 -7.02 4.91 7.89
C GLY A 17 -5.74 4.88 8.73
N SER A 18 -5.20 3.71 9.05
CA SER A 18 -3.95 3.62 9.82
C SER A 18 -2.74 3.84 8.92
N ASN A 19 -1.62 4.20 9.55
CA ASN A 19 -0.36 4.31 8.84
C ASN A 19 0.20 2.92 8.57
N ALA A 20 0.85 2.76 7.42
CA ALA A 20 1.50 1.52 7.06
C ALA A 20 2.84 1.81 6.42
N ARG A 21 3.79 0.92 6.64
CA ARG A 21 5.10 0.98 6.04
C ARG A 21 5.42 -0.37 5.43
N GLY A 22 5.97 -0.34 4.24
CA GLY A 22 6.35 -1.56 3.55
C GLY A 22 7.54 -1.35 2.65
N ARG A 23 8.11 -2.45 2.20
CA ARG A 23 9.22 -2.47 1.27
C ARG A 23 8.71 -2.92 -0.08
N VAL A 24 9.10 -2.21 -1.15
CA VAL A 24 8.70 -2.57 -2.50
C VAL A 24 9.33 -3.90 -2.88
N LYS A 25 8.51 -4.89 -3.20
CA LYS A 25 8.96 -6.20 -3.64
C LYS A 25 8.80 -6.44 -5.13
N ALA A 26 7.89 -5.70 -5.79
CA ALA A 26 7.69 -5.78 -7.23
C ALA A 26 7.15 -4.45 -7.74
N ARG A 27 7.57 -4.06 -8.94
CA ARG A 27 7.19 -2.79 -9.54
C ARG A 27 6.66 -3.02 -10.94
N PHE A 28 5.49 -2.41 -11.22
CA PHE A 28 4.82 -2.49 -12.51
C PHE A 28 4.42 -1.09 -12.96
N GLN A 29 3.97 -0.95 -14.19
CA GLN A 29 3.52 0.36 -14.70
C GLN A 29 2.31 0.89 -13.95
N PHE A 30 1.47 0.00 -13.42
CA PHE A 30 0.23 0.38 -12.73
C PHE A 30 0.40 0.57 -11.23
N GLY A 31 1.51 0.15 -10.66
CA GLY A 31 1.74 0.28 -9.22
C GLY A 31 2.83 -0.63 -8.72
N VAL A 32 2.96 -0.70 -7.40
CA VAL A 32 3.97 -1.53 -6.75
C VAL A 32 3.32 -2.42 -5.70
N PHE A 33 3.88 -3.62 -5.53
CA PHE A 33 3.53 -4.50 -4.42
C PHE A 33 4.51 -4.27 -3.28
N LEU A 34 3.98 -4.26 -2.07
CA LEU A 34 4.74 -3.98 -0.85
C LEU A 34 4.67 -5.16 0.10
N GLU A 35 5.79 -5.46 0.72
CA GLU A 35 5.84 -6.34 1.87
C GLU A 35 5.68 -5.47 3.10
N LEU A 36 4.51 -5.55 3.74
CA LEU A 36 4.21 -4.72 4.91
C LEU A 36 4.90 -5.25 6.16
N ASP A 37 5.32 -4.34 7.02
CA ASP A 37 6.00 -4.71 8.27
C ASP A 37 5.07 -5.55 9.15
N ASP A 38 5.56 -6.69 9.63
CA ASP A 38 4.85 -7.58 10.57
C ASP A 38 3.47 -8.07 10.07
N ALA A 39 3.27 -8.15 8.77
CA ALA A 39 2.01 -8.64 8.21
C ALA A 39 2.24 -9.57 7.02
N PRO A 40 2.86 -10.75 7.25
CA PRO A 40 3.18 -11.67 6.16
C PRO A 40 1.94 -12.27 5.46
N GLY A 41 0.77 -12.20 6.12
CA GLY A 41 -0.47 -12.72 5.54
C GLY A 41 -1.16 -11.78 4.57
N ALA A 42 -0.59 -10.60 4.29
CA ALA A 42 -1.18 -9.63 3.40
C ALA A 42 -0.15 -9.11 2.40
N LEU A 43 -0.62 -8.76 1.22
CA LEU A 43 0.18 -8.11 0.21
C LEU A 43 -0.23 -6.65 0.14
N GLY A 44 0.70 -5.74 0.39
CA GLY A 44 0.44 -4.31 0.22
C GLY A 44 0.43 -3.97 -1.27
N PHE A 45 -0.45 -3.08 -1.67
CA PHE A 45 -0.50 -2.60 -3.04
C PHE A 45 -0.67 -1.09 -3.08
N LEU A 46 0.23 -0.44 -3.78
CA LEU A 46 0.18 1.01 -4.02
C LEU A 46 -0.06 1.25 -5.50
N ASP A 47 -1.28 1.68 -5.83
CA ASP A 47 -1.67 2.02 -7.19
C ASP A 47 -1.00 3.33 -7.61
N ILE A 48 -0.62 3.45 -8.89
CA ILE A 48 0.01 4.66 -9.40
C ILE A 48 -0.90 5.89 -9.23
N ALA A 49 -2.22 5.71 -9.32
CA ALA A 49 -3.17 6.79 -9.12
C ALA A 49 -3.27 7.23 -7.66
N SER A 50 -2.81 6.40 -6.74
CA SER A 50 -2.83 6.68 -5.30
C SER A 50 -1.47 7.16 -4.77
N TYR A 51 -0.49 7.31 -5.64
CA TYR A 51 0.86 7.73 -5.26
C TYR A 51 1.08 9.19 -5.60
N ARG A 52 0.91 10.04 -4.59
CA ARG A 52 1.05 11.49 -4.74
C ARG A 52 1.90 12.06 -3.60
N PRO A 53 3.20 11.73 -3.56
CA PRO A 53 4.06 12.17 -2.46
C PRO A 53 4.32 13.67 -2.46
N ASP A 54 4.19 14.33 -3.62
CA ASP A 54 4.35 15.77 -3.74
C ASP A 54 3.08 16.37 -4.36
N PRO A 55 2.24 17.03 -3.55
CA PRO A 55 0.98 17.59 -4.06
C PRO A 55 1.19 18.75 -5.03
N LEU A 56 2.40 19.33 -5.08
CA LEU A 56 2.71 20.44 -5.97
C LEU A 56 3.34 19.99 -7.29
N ALA A 57 3.61 18.70 -7.45
CA ALA A 57 4.19 18.18 -8.68
C ALA A 57 3.18 18.30 -9.82
N GLU A 58 3.61 18.90 -10.93
CA GLU A 58 2.78 19.04 -12.14
C GLU A 58 2.76 17.75 -12.95
N GLU A 59 3.80 16.94 -12.83
CA GLU A 59 3.93 15.67 -13.52
C GLU A 59 3.88 14.52 -12.52
N PRO A 60 3.46 13.32 -12.94
CA PRO A 60 3.48 12.16 -12.06
C PRO A 60 4.87 11.89 -11.53
N VAL A 61 4.96 11.67 -10.22
CA VAL A 61 6.22 11.28 -9.59
C VAL A 61 6.45 9.81 -9.89
N PRO A 62 7.68 9.41 -10.28
CA PRO A 62 7.95 7.99 -10.52
C PRO A 62 7.68 7.14 -9.29
N LEU A 63 7.14 5.94 -9.51
CA LEU A 63 6.91 4.98 -8.44
C LEU A 63 8.24 4.58 -7.78
N PRO A 64 8.21 4.22 -6.50
CA PRO A 64 9.40 3.71 -5.81
C PRO A 64 9.97 2.48 -6.49
N GLU A 65 11.26 2.29 -6.37
CA GLU A 65 11.94 1.13 -6.93
C GLU A 65 11.93 -0.04 -5.95
N VAL A 66 12.12 -1.26 -6.49
CA VAL A 66 12.23 -2.46 -5.67
C VAL A 66 13.32 -2.27 -4.62
N GLY A 67 13.00 -2.60 -3.38
CA GLY A 67 13.89 -2.45 -2.23
C GLY A 67 13.71 -1.16 -1.46
N GLU A 68 13.03 -0.16 -2.01
CA GLU A 68 12.76 1.08 -1.30
C GLU A 68 11.62 0.89 -0.31
N PHE A 69 11.65 1.64 0.79
CA PHE A 69 10.57 1.67 1.77
C PHE A 69 9.57 2.76 1.42
N VAL A 70 8.30 2.44 1.65
CA VAL A 70 7.20 3.37 1.42
C VAL A 70 6.37 3.47 2.68
N GLU A 71 6.03 4.68 3.07
CA GLU A 71 5.08 4.93 4.15
C GLU A 71 3.83 5.56 3.55
N GLY A 72 2.69 5.11 4.00
CA GLY A 72 1.42 5.62 3.52
C GLY A 72 0.30 5.30 4.47
N VAL A 73 -0.92 5.42 3.98
CA VAL A 73 -2.13 5.21 4.75
C VAL A 73 -2.93 4.07 4.13
N VAL A 74 -3.44 3.19 4.98
CA VAL A 74 -4.29 2.10 4.52
C VAL A 74 -5.61 2.67 4.00
N ALA A 75 -5.91 2.40 2.72
CA ALA A 75 -7.14 2.88 2.10
C ALA A 75 -8.27 1.86 2.28
N ILE A 76 -8.07 0.65 1.80
CA ILE A 76 -9.07 -0.42 1.91
C ILE A 76 -8.39 -1.79 2.00
N HIS A 77 -9.15 -2.77 2.48
CA HIS A 77 -8.77 -4.18 2.43
C HIS A 77 -9.51 -4.86 1.28
N VAL A 78 -8.83 -5.74 0.56
CA VAL A 78 -9.42 -6.53 -0.52
C VAL A 78 -9.33 -7.99 -0.11
N ASP A 79 -10.42 -8.53 0.45
CA ASP A 79 -10.42 -9.88 1.01
C ASP A 79 -10.13 -10.96 -0.04
N ARG A 80 -10.68 -10.81 -1.23
CA ARG A 80 -10.50 -11.80 -2.28
C ARG A 80 -9.04 -12.05 -2.61
N ASP A 81 -8.25 -10.99 -2.67
CA ASP A 81 -6.85 -11.06 -3.08
C ASP A 81 -5.89 -10.98 -1.89
N LYS A 82 -6.42 -10.85 -0.68
CA LYS A 82 -5.63 -10.64 0.55
C LYS A 82 -4.66 -9.48 0.39
N GLN A 83 -5.17 -8.40 -0.17
CA GLN A 83 -4.40 -7.18 -0.39
C GLN A 83 -4.85 -6.06 0.54
N ILE A 84 -3.87 -5.29 0.99
CA ILE A 84 -4.12 -4.05 1.71
C ILE A 84 -3.68 -2.93 0.78
N LYS A 85 -4.65 -2.14 0.31
CA LYS A 85 -4.35 -1.03 -0.58
C LYS A 85 -3.89 0.17 0.21
N ILE A 86 -2.76 0.73 -0.21
CA ILE A 86 -2.08 1.85 0.44
C ILE A 86 -2.19 3.07 -0.47
N ARG A 87 -2.32 4.24 0.13
CA ARG A 87 -2.21 5.50 -0.60
C ARG A 87 -1.10 6.35 0.00
N VAL A 88 -0.45 7.14 -0.83
CA VAL A 88 0.57 8.09 -0.41
C VAL A 88 0.11 9.48 -0.85
N GLY A 89 0.02 10.39 0.12
CA GLY A 89 -0.52 11.72 -0.14
C GLY A 89 -2.05 11.74 -0.06
N ARG A 90 -2.64 12.87 -0.45
CA ARG A 90 -4.10 13.01 -0.43
C ARG A 90 -4.73 12.27 -1.60
N PRO A 91 -5.89 11.64 -1.41
CA PRO A 91 -6.65 11.11 -2.53
C PRO A 91 -6.96 12.23 -3.52
N PHE A 92 -7.04 11.90 -4.81
CA PHE A 92 -7.25 12.91 -5.85
C PHE A 92 -8.61 13.60 -5.74
N TRP A 93 -9.56 13.01 -5.02
CA TRP A 93 -10.89 13.58 -4.80
C TRP A 93 -10.95 14.53 -3.59
N GLU A 94 -9.87 14.65 -2.82
CA GLU A 94 -9.75 15.59 -1.71
C GLU A 94 -8.85 16.76 -2.13
N ASP A 95 -9.39 17.91 -2.25
CA ASP A 95 -8.62 19.14 -2.53
C ASP A 95 -8.52 20.02 -1.29
#